data_5ee8ac8c1c92a7b44af279205c7486ed
#
_entry.id   5ee8ac8c1c92a7b44af279205c7486ed
#
_cell.length_a   1.000
_cell.length_b   1.000
_cell.length_c   1.000
_cell.angle_alpha   90.00
_cell.angle_beta   90.00
_cell.angle_gamma   90.00
#
_symmetry.space_group_name_H-M   'P 1'
#
loop_
_entity.id
_entity.type
_entity.pdbx_description
1 polymer ?
#
loop_
_entity_poly.entity_id
_entity_poly.type
_entity_poly.pdbx_seq_one_letter_code
_entity_poly.pdbx_strand_id
1 'polypeptide(L)'
;AFSQRRLLRSLMNVRPPMPLAPEFLKVQDALLSAEREEKGVVDGDALPPTAGDPRLVLCQGDITRLRADAIVDADNSALLGCFAPCHGCIDNAIHTFAGMQLRLVCDELMRAQGHDEPVGRAQVTSAFNLPSRFVVHTVGPQVPTREPTAAQVEQPASCYRASPAAAAAARDAPLAFCCI
;
A
#
# COMPACT_ATOMS: atom_id res chain seq x y z
N ALA A 1 -22.71 10.90 9.28
CA ALA A 1 -21.66 9.88 9.32
C ALA A 1 -20.81 9.87 8.05
N PHE A 2 -21.41 9.72 6.84
CA PHE A 2 -20.64 9.65 5.59
C PHE A 2 -19.79 10.91 5.33
N SER A 3 -20.31 12.10 5.57
CA SER A 3 -19.57 13.36 5.39
C SER A 3 -18.40 13.51 6.38
N GLN A 4 -18.56 13.04 7.62
CA GLN A 4 -17.53 13.10 8.65
C GLN A 4 -16.36 12.14 8.32
N ARG A 5 -16.64 10.90 7.92
CA ARG A 5 -15.60 9.94 7.48
C ARG A 5 -14.83 10.46 6.26
N ARG A 6 -15.52 11.08 5.30
CA ARG A 6 -14.87 11.67 4.14
C ARG A 6 -14.00 12.88 4.50
N LEU A 7 -14.47 13.73 5.42
CA LEU A 7 -13.67 14.85 5.93
C LEU A 7 -12.42 14.34 6.65
N LEU A 8 -12.57 13.37 7.55
CA LEU A 8 -11.44 12.76 8.24
C LEU A 8 -10.43 12.18 7.25
N ARG A 9 -10.88 11.39 6.26
CA ARG A 9 -10.00 10.85 5.23
C ARG A 9 -9.25 11.97 4.49
N SER A 10 -9.92 13.04 4.08
CA SER A 10 -9.25 14.14 3.40
C SER A 10 -8.21 14.85 4.28
N LEU A 11 -8.46 15.00 5.58
CA LEU A 11 -7.50 15.55 6.53
C LEU A 11 -6.28 14.62 6.71
N MET A 12 -6.51 13.33 6.81
CA MET A 12 -5.43 12.32 6.86
C MET A 12 -4.58 12.35 5.58
N ASN A 13 -5.21 12.51 4.41
CA ASN A 13 -4.49 12.53 3.14
C ASN A 13 -3.56 13.74 3.02
N VAL A 14 -4.00 14.94 3.43
CA VAL A 14 -3.20 16.17 3.29
C VAL A 14 -2.19 16.40 4.41
N ARG A 15 -2.27 15.65 5.50
CA ARG A 15 -1.36 15.83 6.63
C ARG A 15 0.06 15.39 6.26
N PRO A 16 1.07 16.27 6.40
CA PRO A 16 2.46 15.87 6.18
C PRO A 16 2.96 14.89 7.26
N PRO A 17 4.11 14.22 7.05
CA PRO A 17 4.71 13.34 8.05
C PRO A 17 5.20 14.18 9.24
N MET A 18 4.41 14.19 10.30
CA MET A 18 4.68 14.90 11.55
C MET A 18 4.47 13.96 12.73
N PRO A 19 5.23 14.12 13.82
CA PRO A 19 5.04 13.31 15.03
C PRO A 19 3.57 13.24 15.47
N LEU A 20 3.19 12.09 15.98
CA LEU A 20 1.82 11.79 16.41
C LEU A 20 1.80 11.59 17.91
N ALA A 21 0.86 12.24 18.59
CA ALA A 21 0.64 12.01 20.01
C ALA A 21 0.11 10.57 20.24
N PRO A 22 0.57 9.88 21.28
CA PRO A 22 0.08 8.52 21.60
C PRO A 22 -1.43 8.43 21.75
N GLU A 23 -2.07 9.48 22.31
CA GLU A 23 -3.52 9.56 22.50
C GLU A 23 -4.25 9.62 21.14
N PHE A 24 -3.69 10.35 20.18
CA PHE A 24 -4.23 10.39 18.81
C PHE A 24 -4.13 9.00 18.15
N LEU A 25 -2.98 8.35 18.24
CA LEU A 25 -2.77 7.00 17.67
C LEU A 25 -3.78 6.02 18.24
N LYS A 26 -3.99 6.02 19.55
CA LYS A 26 -4.96 5.14 20.21
C LYS A 26 -6.38 5.32 19.67
N VAL A 27 -6.82 6.56 19.46
CA VAL A 27 -8.15 6.85 18.91
C VAL A 27 -8.24 6.48 17.43
N GLN A 28 -7.21 6.81 16.64
CA GLN A 28 -7.13 6.45 15.23
C GLN A 28 -7.18 4.93 15.05
N ASP A 29 -6.35 4.19 15.78
CA ASP A 29 -6.25 2.74 15.62
C ASP A 29 -7.55 2.04 16.03
N ALA A 30 -8.22 2.53 17.07
CA ALA A 30 -9.55 2.04 17.44
C ALA A 30 -10.58 2.29 16.31
N LEU A 31 -10.58 3.48 15.71
CA LEU A 31 -11.48 3.83 14.61
C LEU A 31 -11.20 2.96 13.37
N LEU A 32 -9.93 2.87 12.94
CA LEU A 32 -9.55 2.11 11.74
C LEU A 32 -9.80 0.61 11.92
N SER A 33 -9.60 0.08 13.13
CA SER A 33 -9.94 -1.31 13.46
C SER A 33 -11.45 -1.54 13.36
N ALA A 34 -12.28 -0.65 13.90
CA ALA A 34 -13.73 -0.75 13.81
C ALA A 34 -14.21 -0.65 12.34
N GLU A 35 -13.63 0.25 11.54
CA GLU A 35 -13.95 0.36 10.11
C GLU A 35 -13.52 -0.88 9.32
N ARG A 36 -12.39 -1.48 9.65
CA ARG A 36 -11.92 -2.74 9.08
C ARG A 36 -12.91 -3.88 9.36
N GLU A 37 -13.38 -4.00 10.61
CA GLU A 37 -14.37 -5.00 11.00
C GLU A 37 -15.72 -4.77 10.31
N GLU A 38 -16.18 -3.51 10.23
CA GLU A 38 -17.42 -3.14 9.53
C GLU A 38 -17.37 -3.53 8.03
N LYS A 39 -16.24 -3.29 7.37
CA LYS A 39 -16.03 -3.67 5.96
C LYS A 39 -15.88 -5.19 5.77
N GLY A 40 -15.46 -5.88 6.80
CA GLY A 40 -15.07 -7.29 6.77
C GLY A 40 -13.70 -7.53 6.16
N VAL A 41 -13.03 -8.55 6.62
CA VAL A 41 -11.72 -9.00 6.13
C VAL A 41 -11.89 -10.18 5.19
N VAL A 42 -11.17 -10.18 4.08
CA VAL A 42 -11.10 -11.31 3.13
C VAL A 42 -9.85 -12.11 3.45
N ASP A 43 -10.01 -13.41 3.67
CA ASP A 43 -8.88 -14.31 3.90
C ASP A 43 -8.25 -14.71 2.56
N GLY A 44 -7.02 -14.28 2.33
CA GLY A 44 -6.29 -14.58 1.10
C GLY A 44 -6.06 -16.07 0.89
N ASP A 45 -5.81 -16.81 1.97
CA ASP A 45 -5.57 -18.28 1.92
C ASP A 45 -6.83 -19.08 1.61
N ALA A 46 -8.01 -18.50 1.82
CA ALA A 46 -9.30 -19.13 1.50
C ALA A 46 -9.74 -18.91 0.04
N LEU A 47 -9.03 -18.10 -0.73
CA LEU A 47 -9.38 -17.83 -2.12
C LEU A 47 -8.96 -18.97 -3.05
N PRO A 48 -9.78 -19.32 -4.04
CA PRO A 48 -9.47 -20.43 -4.95
C PRO A 48 -8.28 -20.10 -5.86
N PRO A 49 -7.34 -21.03 -6.04
CA PRO A 49 -6.25 -20.85 -6.98
C PRO A 49 -6.74 -20.85 -8.43
N THR A 50 -5.93 -20.29 -9.33
CA THR A 50 -6.18 -20.34 -10.77
C THR A 50 -6.01 -21.77 -11.30
N ALA A 51 -6.72 -22.11 -12.38
CA ALA A 51 -6.58 -23.42 -13.03
C ALA A 51 -5.18 -23.63 -13.66
N GLY A 52 -4.47 -22.57 -13.97
CA GLY A 52 -3.16 -22.65 -14.65
C GLY A 52 -1.97 -22.79 -13.70
N ASP A 53 -2.06 -22.25 -12.49
CA ASP A 53 -1.00 -22.36 -11.48
C ASP A 53 -1.62 -22.31 -10.08
N PRO A 54 -1.44 -23.36 -9.26
CA PRO A 54 -2.00 -23.41 -7.90
C PRO A 54 -1.40 -22.40 -6.91
N ARG A 55 -0.30 -21.73 -7.29
CA ARG A 55 0.32 -20.66 -6.48
C ARG A 55 -0.29 -19.30 -6.75
N LEU A 56 -1.10 -19.16 -7.80
CA LEU A 56 -1.70 -17.91 -8.24
C LEU A 56 -3.18 -17.87 -7.90
N VAL A 57 -3.60 -16.78 -7.32
CA VAL A 57 -5.00 -16.47 -7.03
C VAL A 57 -5.37 -15.19 -7.78
N LEU A 58 -6.49 -15.18 -8.48
CA LEU A 58 -7.05 -13.98 -9.09
C LEU A 58 -8.26 -13.54 -8.27
N CYS A 59 -8.19 -12.34 -7.70
CA CYS A 59 -9.26 -11.79 -6.87
C CYS A 59 -9.67 -10.41 -7.38
N GLN A 60 -10.96 -10.17 -7.48
CA GLN A 60 -11.51 -8.85 -7.70
C GLN A 60 -12.07 -8.31 -6.39
N GLY A 61 -11.46 -7.26 -5.85
CA GLY A 61 -11.88 -6.69 -4.58
C GLY A 61 -11.01 -5.53 -4.11
N ASP A 62 -11.25 -5.13 -2.86
CA ASP A 62 -10.46 -4.10 -2.18
C ASP A 62 -9.28 -4.76 -1.46
N ILE A 63 -8.07 -4.53 -1.95
CA ILE A 63 -6.85 -5.10 -1.40
C ILE A 63 -6.58 -4.67 0.05
N THR A 64 -7.12 -3.52 0.49
CA THR A 64 -7.00 -3.04 1.87
C THR A 64 -7.82 -3.87 2.87
N ARG A 65 -8.68 -4.77 2.38
CA ARG A 65 -9.45 -5.74 3.16
C ARG A 65 -8.83 -7.14 3.17
N LEU A 66 -7.78 -7.34 2.37
CA LEU A 66 -7.19 -8.66 2.18
C LEU A 66 -6.22 -8.99 3.31
N ARG A 67 -6.45 -10.11 3.98
CA ARG A 67 -5.48 -10.72 4.89
C ARG A 67 -4.52 -11.57 4.07
N ALA A 68 -3.34 -11.04 3.84
CA ALA A 68 -2.18 -11.69 3.26
C ALA A 68 -0.96 -11.33 4.12
N ASP A 69 0.19 -11.95 3.90
CA ASP A 69 1.38 -11.49 4.62
C ASP A 69 1.81 -10.11 4.16
N ALA A 70 1.76 -9.83 2.87
CA ALA A 70 2.01 -8.50 2.36
C ALA A 70 1.06 -8.11 1.22
N ILE A 71 0.79 -6.82 1.10
CA ILE A 71 0.12 -6.21 -0.05
C ILE A 71 1.08 -5.22 -0.73
N VAL A 72 1.00 -5.12 -2.05
CA VAL A 72 1.80 -4.19 -2.83
C VAL A 72 1.05 -2.86 -2.98
N ASP A 73 1.76 -1.78 -2.72
CA ASP A 73 1.36 -0.41 -2.98
C ASP A 73 2.09 0.13 -4.22
N ALA A 74 1.33 0.55 -5.23
CA ALA A 74 1.86 1.29 -6.37
C ALA A 74 1.97 2.77 -5.99
N ASP A 75 3.10 3.11 -5.40
CA ASP A 75 3.38 4.39 -4.76
C ASP A 75 4.06 5.40 -5.70
N ASN A 76 4.20 6.62 -5.25
CA ASN A 76 5.03 7.64 -5.88
C ASN A 76 6.50 7.52 -5.40
N SER A 77 7.43 8.19 -6.08
CA SER A 77 8.86 8.09 -5.77
C SER A 77 9.26 8.61 -4.39
N ALA A 78 8.41 9.43 -3.75
CA ALA A 78 8.66 9.89 -2.39
C ALA A 78 8.20 8.88 -1.32
N LEU A 79 7.41 7.87 -1.68
CA LEU A 79 6.78 6.87 -0.80
C LEU A 79 5.95 7.51 0.35
N LEU A 80 5.49 8.74 0.18
CA LEU A 80 4.77 9.47 1.23
C LEU A 80 3.24 9.36 1.10
N GLY A 81 2.76 8.55 0.19
CA GLY A 81 1.35 8.42 -0.09
C GLY A 81 0.79 9.55 -0.96
N CYS A 82 -0.43 9.39 -1.43
CA CYS A 82 -1.12 10.38 -2.23
C CYS A 82 -1.72 11.48 -1.35
N PHE A 83 -1.30 12.72 -1.56
CA PHE A 83 -1.79 13.90 -0.84
C PHE A 83 -3.10 14.48 -1.40
N ALA A 84 -3.61 13.95 -2.52
CA ALA A 84 -4.89 14.43 -3.07
C ALA A 84 -6.05 13.95 -2.20
N PRO A 85 -6.88 14.87 -1.64
CA PRO A 85 -7.96 14.52 -0.71
C PRO A 85 -8.94 13.50 -1.30
N CYS A 86 -9.11 12.37 -0.63
CA CYS A 86 -10.02 11.30 -1.02
C CYS A 86 -9.80 10.78 -2.46
N HIS A 87 -8.59 10.85 -2.97
CA HIS A 87 -8.26 10.32 -4.30
C HIS A 87 -8.54 8.82 -4.39
N GLY A 88 -8.96 8.36 -5.55
CA GLY A 88 -9.35 6.96 -5.79
C GLY A 88 -8.21 6.02 -6.13
N CYS A 89 -6.93 6.39 -5.91
CA CYS A 89 -5.80 5.50 -6.15
C CYS A 89 -5.55 4.54 -4.97
N ILE A 90 -4.81 3.48 -5.26
CA ILE A 90 -4.47 2.47 -4.27
C ILE A 90 -3.58 3.02 -3.15
N ASP A 91 -2.59 3.83 -3.47
CA ASP A 91 -1.70 4.51 -2.55
C ASP A 91 -2.49 5.36 -1.52
N ASN A 92 -3.45 6.18 -1.96
CA ASN A 92 -4.34 6.92 -1.06
C ASN A 92 -5.13 5.99 -0.13
N ALA A 93 -5.63 4.86 -0.64
CA ALA A 93 -6.41 3.91 0.14
C ALA A 93 -5.53 3.21 1.18
N ILE A 94 -4.38 2.68 0.80
CA ILE A 94 -3.44 1.98 1.69
C ILE A 94 -2.98 2.92 2.80
N HIS A 95 -2.50 4.13 2.48
CA HIS A 95 -2.07 5.11 3.48
C HIS A 95 -3.21 5.55 4.40
N THR A 96 -4.44 5.64 3.91
CA THR A 96 -5.61 5.97 4.74
C THR A 96 -5.89 4.85 5.76
N PHE A 97 -5.99 3.59 5.29
CA PHE A 97 -6.44 2.48 6.15
C PHE A 97 -5.32 1.86 6.98
N ALA A 98 -4.05 2.03 6.60
CA ALA A 98 -2.92 1.75 7.48
C ALA A 98 -2.86 2.72 8.67
N GLY A 99 -3.21 3.98 8.44
CA GLY A 99 -3.11 5.05 9.43
C GLY A 99 -1.89 5.95 9.20
N MET A 100 -1.86 7.03 9.97
CA MET A 100 -0.86 8.10 9.83
C MET A 100 0.59 7.64 10.11
N GLN A 101 0.76 6.52 10.85
CA GLN A 101 2.07 5.94 11.15
C GLN A 101 2.80 5.49 9.88
N LEU A 102 2.08 4.97 8.87
CA LEU A 102 2.68 4.49 7.64
C LEU A 102 3.49 5.60 6.97
N ARG A 103 2.90 6.79 6.82
CA ARG A 103 3.60 7.94 6.22
C ARG A 103 4.83 8.38 7.00
N LEU A 104 4.80 8.29 8.34
CA LEU A 104 5.95 8.60 9.19
C LEU A 104 7.11 7.64 8.94
N VAL A 105 6.82 6.34 8.93
CA VAL A 105 7.86 5.31 8.68
C VAL A 105 8.42 5.44 7.26
N CYS A 106 7.58 5.72 6.27
CA CYS A 106 8.04 6.00 4.91
C CYS A 106 8.95 7.24 4.85
N ASP A 107 8.60 8.34 5.54
CA ASP A 107 9.42 9.54 5.62
C ASP A 107 10.80 9.26 6.26
N GLU A 108 10.82 8.50 7.35
CA GLU A 108 12.06 8.07 8.00
C GLU A 108 12.94 7.23 7.06
N LEU A 109 12.32 6.28 6.36
CA LEU A 109 13.00 5.43 5.37
C LEU A 109 13.59 6.27 4.23
N MET A 110 12.80 7.19 3.66
CA MET A 110 13.24 8.03 2.55
C MET A 110 14.32 9.04 2.96
N ARG A 111 14.25 9.58 4.18
CA ARG A 111 15.32 10.41 4.74
C ARG A 111 16.61 9.64 4.94
N ALA A 112 16.52 8.39 5.43
CA ALA A 112 17.68 7.53 5.59
C ALA A 112 18.30 7.15 4.23
N GLN A 113 17.47 6.93 3.21
CA GLN A 113 17.90 6.66 1.84
C GLN A 113 18.55 7.87 1.17
N GLY A 114 18.05 9.07 1.43
CA GLY A 114 18.61 10.35 0.94
C GLY A 114 18.30 10.66 -0.53
N HIS A 115 17.45 9.91 -1.19
CA HIS A 115 17.02 10.14 -2.57
C HIS A 115 15.65 9.48 -2.81
N ASP A 116 14.93 9.90 -3.83
CA ASP A 116 13.67 9.31 -4.27
C ASP A 116 13.82 7.82 -4.59
N GLU A 117 12.78 7.04 -4.33
CA GLU A 117 12.76 5.62 -4.68
C GLU A 117 12.75 5.44 -6.20
N PRO A 118 13.72 4.71 -6.76
CA PRO A 118 13.78 4.49 -8.20
C PRO A 118 12.64 3.60 -8.71
N VAL A 119 12.17 3.88 -9.92
CA VAL A 119 11.20 3.02 -10.61
C VAL A 119 11.70 1.58 -10.70
N GLY A 120 10.84 0.61 -10.40
CA GLY A 120 11.16 -0.81 -10.44
C GLY A 120 11.89 -1.35 -9.21
N ARG A 121 12.04 -0.53 -8.16
CA ARG A 121 12.51 -0.94 -6.83
C ARG A 121 11.36 -1.14 -5.87
N ALA A 122 11.63 -1.74 -4.71
CA ALA A 122 10.64 -1.96 -3.68
C ALA A 122 11.22 -1.81 -2.28
N GLN A 123 10.42 -1.24 -1.37
CA GLN A 123 10.69 -1.09 0.06
C GLN A 123 9.58 -1.77 0.86
N VAL A 124 9.86 -2.20 2.09
CA VAL A 124 8.90 -2.91 2.93
C VAL A 124 8.70 -2.16 4.25
N THR A 125 7.45 -1.97 4.63
CA THR A 125 7.08 -1.40 5.93
C THR A 125 6.05 -2.28 6.65
N SER A 126 5.79 -2.00 7.93
CA SER A 126 4.63 -2.54 8.63
C SER A 126 3.33 -2.03 7.99
N ALA A 127 2.29 -2.85 7.98
CA ALA A 127 0.96 -2.47 7.48
C ALA A 127 0.04 -1.82 8.52
N PHE A 128 0.47 -1.72 9.77
CA PHE A 128 -0.25 -1.10 10.90
C PHE A 128 -1.69 -1.62 11.05
N ASN A 129 -2.71 -0.78 10.72
CA ASN A 129 -4.13 -1.13 10.90
C ASN A 129 -4.73 -1.96 9.77
N LEU A 130 -3.98 -2.25 8.70
CA LEU A 130 -4.44 -3.14 7.63
C LEU A 130 -4.51 -4.61 8.11
N PRO A 131 -5.31 -5.47 7.47
CA PRO A 131 -5.36 -6.90 7.79
C PRO A 131 -4.07 -7.64 7.45
N SER A 132 -3.31 -7.17 6.46
CA SER A 132 -2.00 -7.68 6.08
C SER A 132 -0.93 -7.26 7.10
N ARG A 133 0.21 -7.96 7.11
CA ARG A 133 1.31 -7.67 8.05
C ARG A 133 2.26 -6.61 7.54
N PHE A 134 2.49 -6.59 6.22
CA PHE A 134 3.43 -5.70 5.56
C PHE A 134 2.80 -4.99 4.36
N VAL A 135 3.35 -3.81 4.05
CA VAL A 135 3.14 -3.12 2.77
C VAL A 135 4.47 -3.14 2.02
N VAL A 136 4.42 -3.54 0.76
CA VAL A 136 5.53 -3.46 -0.17
C VAL A 136 5.28 -2.28 -1.09
N HIS A 137 6.02 -1.20 -0.89
CA HIS A 137 5.94 0.00 -1.70
C HIS A 137 6.81 -0.16 -2.95
N THR A 138 6.27 0.04 -4.13
CA THR A 138 7.01 0.01 -5.39
C THR A 138 6.58 1.15 -6.29
N VAL A 139 7.53 1.70 -7.05
CA VAL A 139 7.30 2.82 -7.95
C VAL A 139 7.16 2.32 -9.38
N GLY A 140 5.96 2.42 -9.92
CA GLY A 140 5.67 2.11 -11.32
C GLY A 140 6.15 3.21 -12.28
N PRO A 141 6.21 2.93 -13.59
CA PRO A 141 6.58 3.92 -14.58
C PRO A 141 5.51 4.98 -14.75
N GLN A 142 5.93 6.22 -14.89
CA GLN A 142 5.04 7.28 -15.37
C GLN A 142 5.11 7.36 -16.90
N VAL A 143 3.98 7.12 -17.55
CA VAL A 143 3.86 7.17 -19.02
C VAL A 143 3.00 8.37 -19.39
N PRO A 144 3.60 9.56 -19.59
CA PRO A 144 2.84 10.79 -19.87
C PRO A 144 2.24 10.80 -21.29
N THR A 145 2.71 9.92 -22.16
CA THR A 145 2.23 9.77 -23.54
C THR A 145 1.50 8.46 -23.72
N ARG A 146 0.72 8.32 -24.82
CA ARG A 146 0.03 7.05 -25.12
C ARG A 146 0.97 5.94 -25.59
N GLU A 147 2.19 6.29 -25.96
CA GLU A 147 3.18 5.35 -26.49
C GLU A 147 4.33 5.25 -25.47
N PRO A 148 4.41 4.15 -24.70
CA PRO A 148 5.50 3.94 -23.79
C PRO A 148 6.80 3.66 -24.53
N THR A 149 7.92 4.12 -24.01
CA THR A 149 9.26 3.73 -24.44
C THR A 149 9.54 2.27 -24.09
N ALA A 150 10.51 1.64 -24.75
CA ALA A 150 10.92 0.27 -24.43
C ALA A 150 11.31 0.12 -22.94
N ALA A 151 11.98 1.10 -22.36
CA ALA A 151 12.31 1.11 -20.94
C ALA A 151 11.04 1.15 -20.05
N GLN A 152 10.04 1.96 -20.40
CA GLN A 152 8.79 2.03 -19.65
C GLN A 152 7.94 0.76 -19.77
N VAL A 153 8.10 -0.02 -20.83
CA VAL A 153 7.46 -1.35 -20.97
C VAL A 153 8.09 -2.37 -20.01
N GLU A 154 9.41 -2.31 -19.80
CA GLU A 154 10.15 -3.22 -18.92
C GLU A 154 10.02 -2.86 -17.43
N GLN A 155 9.73 -1.62 -17.09
CA GLN A 155 9.67 -1.14 -15.72
C GLN A 155 8.60 -1.84 -14.86
N PRO A 156 7.35 -2.10 -15.31
CA PRO A 156 6.39 -2.88 -14.55
C PRO A 156 6.90 -4.28 -14.21
N ALA A 157 7.56 -4.95 -15.16
CA ALA A 157 8.17 -6.26 -14.91
C ALA A 157 9.24 -6.20 -13.78
N SER A 158 9.96 -5.08 -13.67
CA SER A 158 10.90 -4.86 -12.57
C SER A 158 10.18 -4.72 -11.23
N CYS A 159 9.06 -3.99 -11.16
CA CYS A 159 8.23 -3.89 -9.96
C CYS A 159 7.74 -5.27 -9.51
N TYR A 160 7.20 -6.08 -10.45
CA TYR A 160 6.71 -7.43 -10.15
C TYR A 160 7.84 -8.40 -9.73
N ARG A 161 9.08 -8.17 -10.11
CA ARG A 161 10.26 -8.94 -9.64
C ARG A 161 10.79 -8.44 -8.30
N ALA A 162 10.87 -7.13 -8.12
CA ALA A 162 11.42 -6.51 -6.92
C ALA A 162 10.53 -6.73 -5.69
N SER A 163 9.20 -6.67 -5.86
CA SER A 163 8.26 -6.79 -4.75
C SER A 163 8.34 -8.16 -4.04
N PRO A 164 8.31 -9.32 -4.74
CA PRO A 164 8.52 -10.61 -4.07
C PRO A 164 9.91 -10.74 -3.45
N ALA A 165 10.95 -10.21 -4.10
CA ALA A 165 12.31 -10.26 -3.55
C ALA A 165 12.42 -9.46 -2.24
N ALA A 166 11.78 -8.30 -2.16
CA ALA A 166 11.72 -7.50 -0.94
C ALA A 166 10.85 -8.19 0.14
N ALA A 167 9.71 -8.77 -0.23
CA ALA A 167 8.84 -9.52 0.67
C ALA A 167 9.53 -10.79 1.20
N ALA A 168 10.24 -11.54 0.37
CA ALA A 168 10.98 -12.75 0.77
C ALA A 168 12.10 -12.43 1.77
N ALA A 169 12.75 -11.27 1.65
CA ALA A 169 13.72 -10.81 2.65
C ALA A 169 13.06 -10.55 4.01
N ALA A 170 11.75 -10.27 4.04
CA ALA A 170 10.96 -10.14 5.25
C ALA A 170 10.39 -11.50 5.73
N ARG A 171 9.91 -12.36 4.84
CA ARG A 171 9.55 -13.80 5.02
C ARG A 171 9.02 -14.41 3.71
N ASP A 172 9.10 -15.76 3.54
CA ASP A 172 8.41 -16.51 2.46
C ASP A 172 6.89 -16.54 2.70
N ALA A 173 6.16 -15.60 2.12
CA ALA A 173 4.78 -15.39 2.51
C ALA A 173 3.90 -14.91 1.32
N PRO A 174 2.58 -15.21 1.31
CA PRO A 174 1.66 -14.77 0.27
C PRO A 174 1.68 -13.25 0.06
N LEU A 175 1.90 -12.85 -1.19
CA LEU A 175 1.98 -11.46 -1.60
C LEU A 175 0.83 -11.13 -2.55
N ALA A 176 0.07 -10.10 -2.24
CA ALA A 176 -1.01 -9.64 -3.09
C ALA A 176 -0.61 -8.36 -3.85
N PHE A 177 -0.84 -8.37 -5.14
CA PHE A 177 -0.58 -7.24 -6.03
C PHE A 177 -1.86 -6.46 -6.36
N CYS A 178 -1.75 -5.13 -6.40
CA CYS A 178 -2.63 -4.30 -7.21
C CYS A 178 -2.15 -4.28 -8.67
N CYS A 179 -2.89 -3.63 -9.56
CA CYS A 179 -2.36 -3.29 -10.89
C CYS A 179 -1.34 -2.15 -10.74
N ILE A 180 -0.11 -2.37 -11.19
CA ILE A 180 0.99 -1.40 -11.19
C ILE A 180 1.07 -0.71 -12.55
#